data_c1b904208b852c5aa19c3ae807a9fa87
#
_entry.id   c1b904208b852c5aa19c3ae807a9fa87
#
_cell.length_a   1.000
_cell.length_b   1.000
_cell.length_c   1.000
_cell.angle_alpha   90.00
_cell.angle_beta   90.00
_cell.angle_gamma   90.00
#
_symmetry.space_group_name_H-M   'P 1'
#
loop_
_entity.id
_entity.type
_entity.pdbx_description
1 polymer ?
#
loop_
_entity_poly.entity_id
_entity_poly.type
_entity_poly.pdbx_seq_one_letter_code
_entity_poly.pdbx_strand_id
1 'polypeptide(L)'
;HLDKKTLVILRWIANIGQLVSINLVYNYLNLEFPIIESHIIIFIGLITNVYLHFKVKTNQLKDVYSSLFLIYDLVQLSVLLYLTGGISNPFSLLLIVPGIVSSTFLSMGTTIILGVITIFLLSLLTKFYLPLPGLTEYSFSFPVFYLIGMFISIIVGLIFLSYFGIRFAGETKKRSEALNKLQQVIAKEYELESLGGQAA
;
A
#
# COMPACT_ATOMS: atom_id res chain seq x y z
N HIS A 1 5.50 -11.46 -8.58
CA HIS A 1 4.09 -11.17 -8.86
C HIS A 1 3.32 -11.10 -7.55
N LEU A 2 2.47 -10.08 -7.41
CA LEU A 2 1.59 -9.93 -6.26
C LEU A 2 0.42 -10.92 -6.39
N ASP A 3 0.24 -11.74 -5.34
CA ASP A 3 -0.91 -12.63 -5.29
C ASP A 3 -2.22 -11.84 -5.07
N LYS A 4 -3.26 -12.18 -5.86
CA LYS A 4 -4.58 -11.53 -5.78
C LYS A 4 -5.14 -11.57 -4.35
N LYS A 5 -5.01 -12.71 -3.67
CA LYS A 5 -5.53 -12.87 -2.29
C LYS A 5 -4.87 -11.89 -1.33
N THR A 6 -3.55 -11.73 -1.43
CA THR A 6 -2.79 -10.77 -0.63
C THR A 6 -3.26 -9.34 -0.88
N LEU A 7 -3.40 -8.93 -2.16
CA LEU A 7 -3.88 -7.59 -2.50
C LEU A 7 -5.30 -7.34 -1.96
N VAL A 8 -6.22 -8.29 -2.14
CA VAL A 8 -7.59 -8.20 -1.63
C VAL A 8 -7.61 -8.01 -0.11
N ILE A 9 -6.81 -8.80 0.63
CA ILE A 9 -6.73 -8.69 2.10
C ILE A 9 -6.19 -7.32 2.52
N LEU A 10 -5.10 -6.86 1.92
CA LEU A 10 -4.52 -5.54 2.22
C LEU A 10 -5.54 -4.42 1.99
N ARG A 11 -6.30 -4.48 0.90
CA ARG A 11 -7.35 -3.49 0.59
C ARG A 11 -8.55 -3.58 1.54
N TRP A 12 -8.92 -4.77 2.01
CA TRP A 12 -9.93 -4.90 3.07
C TRP A 12 -9.49 -4.22 4.37
N ILE A 13 -8.25 -4.49 4.80
CA ILE A 13 -7.67 -3.86 5.99
C ILE A 13 -7.66 -2.33 5.85
N ALA A 14 -7.22 -1.82 4.69
CA ALA A 14 -7.18 -0.38 4.42
C ALA A 14 -8.58 0.25 4.44
N ASN A 15 -9.56 -0.30 3.71
CA ASN A 15 -10.90 0.26 3.63
C ASN A 15 -11.63 0.19 4.99
N ILE A 16 -11.51 -0.92 5.74
CA ILE A 16 -12.08 -1.04 7.08
C ILE A 16 -11.41 -0.05 8.04
N GLY A 17 -10.09 0.06 8.00
CA GLY A 17 -9.34 1.02 8.81
C GLY A 17 -9.77 2.47 8.53
N GLN A 18 -9.91 2.85 7.26
CA GLN A 18 -10.42 4.16 6.86
C GLN A 18 -11.85 4.38 7.38
N LEU A 19 -12.75 3.41 7.21
CA LEU A 19 -14.14 3.50 7.67
C LEU A 19 -14.22 3.67 9.19
N VAL A 20 -13.46 2.88 9.95
CA VAL A 20 -13.40 2.99 11.40
C VAL A 20 -12.85 4.35 11.83
N SER A 21 -11.76 4.81 11.20
CA SER A 21 -11.11 6.08 11.54
C SER A 21 -12.04 7.28 11.33
N ILE A 22 -12.71 7.38 10.16
CA ILE A 22 -13.60 8.53 9.90
C ILE A 22 -14.82 8.53 10.83
N ASN A 23 -15.39 7.36 11.14
CA ASN A 23 -16.53 7.27 12.05
C ASN A 23 -16.13 7.57 13.50
N LEU A 24 -14.95 7.13 13.94
CA LEU A 24 -14.42 7.46 15.26
C LEU A 24 -14.20 8.97 15.40
N VAL A 25 -13.58 9.60 14.42
CA VAL A 25 -13.31 11.04 14.42
C VAL A 25 -14.62 11.84 14.43
N TYR A 26 -15.58 11.48 13.59
CA TYR A 26 -16.83 12.21 13.45
C TYR A 26 -17.79 11.99 14.64
N ASN A 27 -18.07 10.71 15.00
CA ASN A 27 -19.12 10.39 15.97
C ASN A 27 -18.62 10.34 17.42
N TYR A 28 -17.35 10.00 17.65
CA TYR A 28 -16.81 9.85 19.01
C TYR A 28 -16.01 11.08 19.45
N LEU A 29 -15.19 11.64 18.54
CA LEU A 29 -14.43 12.87 18.86
C LEU A 29 -15.24 14.13 18.54
N ASN A 30 -16.42 14.02 17.89
CA ASN A 30 -17.28 15.14 17.49
C ASN A 30 -16.54 16.20 16.65
N LEU A 31 -15.65 15.75 15.75
CA LEU A 31 -14.89 16.64 14.88
C LEU A 31 -15.54 16.70 13.50
N GLU A 32 -16.00 17.88 13.09
CA GLU A 32 -16.70 18.07 11.83
C GLU A 32 -15.76 18.08 10.64
N PHE A 33 -16.12 17.35 9.58
CA PHE A 33 -15.51 17.31 8.25
C PHE A 33 -16.51 16.72 7.25
N PRO A 34 -16.23 16.74 5.93
CA PRO A 34 -17.12 16.20 4.90
C PRO A 34 -17.27 14.66 5.01
N ILE A 35 -18.12 14.21 5.95
CA ILE A 35 -18.29 12.79 6.29
C ILE A 35 -18.99 12.00 5.18
N ILE A 36 -19.97 12.62 4.49
CA ILE A 36 -20.74 11.97 3.43
C ILE A 36 -19.83 11.67 2.24
N GLU A 37 -19.04 12.65 1.81
CA GLU A 37 -18.06 12.52 0.73
C GLU A 37 -17.01 11.46 1.07
N SER A 38 -16.55 11.46 2.31
CA SER A 38 -15.60 10.46 2.80
C SER A 38 -16.17 9.04 2.74
N HIS A 39 -17.43 8.84 3.14
CA HIS A 39 -18.11 7.54 3.01
C HIS A 39 -18.26 7.10 1.56
N ILE A 40 -18.62 8.02 0.65
CA ILE A 40 -18.76 7.72 -0.78
C ILE A 40 -17.42 7.22 -1.34
N ILE A 41 -16.32 7.89 -1.02
CA ILE A 41 -14.97 7.51 -1.49
C ILE A 41 -14.60 6.10 -0.99
N ILE A 42 -14.82 5.81 0.29
CA ILE A 42 -14.53 4.49 0.85
C ILE A 42 -15.44 3.44 0.24
N PHE A 43 -16.72 3.74 0.03
CA PHE A 43 -17.68 2.81 -0.56
C PHE A 43 -17.29 2.42 -2.00
N ILE A 44 -16.81 3.37 -2.81
CA ILE A 44 -16.24 3.07 -4.14
C ILE A 44 -15.03 2.13 -3.99
N GLY A 45 -14.16 2.36 -3.00
CA GLY A 45 -13.04 1.47 -2.68
C GLY A 45 -13.48 0.04 -2.35
N LEU A 46 -14.54 -0.10 -1.54
CA LEU A 46 -15.12 -1.41 -1.21
C LEU A 46 -15.67 -2.11 -2.46
N ILE A 47 -16.40 -1.39 -3.33
CA ILE A 47 -16.93 -1.95 -4.59
C ILE A 47 -15.79 -2.45 -5.48
N THR A 48 -14.72 -1.66 -5.65
CA THR A 48 -13.56 -2.08 -6.47
C THR A 48 -12.85 -3.29 -5.88
N ASN A 49 -12.81 -3.43 -4.55
CA ASN A 49 -12.23 -4.60 -3.89
C ASN A 49 -13.11 -5.85 -4.04
N VAL A 50 -14.43 -5.71 -3.93
CA VAL A 50 -15.39 -6.78 -4.21
C VAL A 50 -15.28 -7.23 -5.67
N TYR A 51 -15.17 -6.29 -6.61
CA TYR A 51 -14.93 -6.59 -8.02
C TYR A 51 -13.65 -7.41 -8.22
N LEU A 52 -12.53 -6.98 -7.62
CA LEU A 52 -11.25 -7.70 -7.67
C LEU A 52 -11.41 -9.12 -7.10
N HIS A 53 -12.10 -9.26 -5.98
CA HIS A 53 -12.28 -10.55 -5.30
C HIS A 53 -13.05 -11.56 -6.15
N PHE A 54 -14.20 -11.16 -6.73
CA PHE A 54 -15.13 -12.08 -7.38
C PHE A 54 -14.96 -12.18 -8.90
N LYS A 55 -14.60 -11.10 -9.58
CA LYS A 55 -14.58 -11.07 -11.06
C LYS A 55 -13.22 -11.43 -11.65
N VAL A 56 -12.12 -11.17 -10.95
CA VAL A 56 -10.79 -11.51 -11.43
C VAL A 56 -10.50 -12.97 -11.07
N LYS A 57 -10.44 -13.84 -12.08
CA LYS A 57 -10.27 -15.29 -11.90
C LYS A 57 -8.81 -15.73 -11.71
N THR A 58 -7.84 -14.91 -12.09
CA THR A 58 -6.41 -15.22 -11.98
C THR A 58 -5.90 -15.09 -10.57
N ASN A 59 -5.14 -16.07 -10.06
CA ASN A 59 -4.54 -16.01 -8.75
C ASN A 59 -3.30 -15.09 -8.71
N GLN A 60 -2.52 -15.04 -9.78
CA GLN A 60 -1.37 -14.14 -9.92
C GLN A 60 -1.73 -12.98 -10.85
N LEU A 61 -1.66 -11.77 -10.32
CA LEU A 61 -1.90 -10.56 -11.09
C LEU A 61 -0.63 -10.16 -11.84
N LYS A 62 -0.79 -9.75 -13.11
CA LYS A 62 0.30 -9.09 -13.85
C LYS A 62 0.64 -7.77 -13.16
N ASP A 63 1.90 -7.35 -13.21
CA ASP A 63 2.37 -6.11 -12.60
C ASP A 63 1.51 -4.89 -12.94
N VAL A 64 1.06 -4.79 -14.20
CA VAL A 64 0.21 -3.69 -14.68
C VAL A 64 -1.13 -3.63 -13.92
N TYR A 65 -1.80 -4.76 -13.73
CA TYR A 65 -3.08 -4.77 -13.00
C TYR A 65 -2.87 -4.48 -11.51
N SER A 66 -1.84 -5.04 -10.91
CA SER A 66 -1.50 -4.76 -9.50
C SER A 66 -1.17 -3.28 -9.30
N SER A 67 -0.40 -2.68 -10.21
CA SER A 67 -0.04 -1.27 -10.13
C SER A 67 -1.26 -0.34 -10.27
N LEU A 68 -2.21 -0.66 -11.15
CA LEU A 68 -3.44 0.11 -11.30
C LEU A 68 -4.28 0.14 -10.02
N PHE A 69 -4.41 -1.01 -9.32
CA PHE A 69 -5.09 -1.04 -8.03
C PHE A 69 -4.34 -0.25 -6.95
N LEU A 70 -3.00 -0.33 -6.92
CA LEU A 70 -2.20 0.45 -5.97
C LEU A 70 -2.24 1.96 -6.26
N ILE A 71 -2.28 2.37 -7.54
CA ILE A 71 -2.49 3.77 -7.93
C ILE A 71 -3.88 4.24 -7.49
N TYR A 72 -4.91 3.42 -7.72
CA TYR A 72 -6.25 3.72 -7.24
C TYR A 72 -6.28 3.93 -5.73
N ASP A 73 -5.63 3.04 -4.96
CA ASP A 73 -5.57 3.14 -3.50
C ASP A 73 -4.82 4.41 -3.04
N LEU A 74 -3.74 4.81 -3.74
CA LEU A 74 -3.06 6.09 -3.53
C LEU A 74 -3.98 7.28 -3.75
N VAL A 75 -4.72 7.28 -4.86
CA VAL A 75 -5.66 8.37 -5.20
C VAL A 75 -6.79 8.41 -4.18
N GLN A 76 -7.41 7.27 -3.86
CA GLN A 76 -8.47 7.17 -2.85
C GLN A 76 -8.03 7.76 -1.51
N LEU A 77 -6.88 7.34 -1.00
CA LEU A 77 -6.34 7.85 0.27
C LEU A 77 -6.01 9.34 0.18
N SER A 78 -5.46 9.80 -0.94
CA SER A 78 -5.15 11.22 -1.15
C SER A 78 -6.40 12.09 -1.15
N VAL A 79 -7.51 11.63 -1.73
CA VAL A 79 -8.79 12.37 -1.70
C VAL A 79 -9.35 12.40 -0.28
N LEU A 80 -9.26 11.33 0.49
CA LEU A 80 -9.65 11.34 1.91
C LEU A 80 -8.79 12.32 2.72
N LEU A 81 -7.48 12.32 2.50
CA LEU A 81 -6.57 13.26 3.15
C LEU A 81 -6.89 14.72 2.75
N TYR A 82 -7.19 14.97 1.47
CA TYR A 82 -7.64 16.29 1.03
C TYR A 82 -8.84 16.80 1.83
N LEU A 83 -9.82 15.95 2.12
CA LEU A 83 -11.00 16.28 2.91
C LEU A 83 -10.73 16.46 4.41
N THR A 84 -9.57 16.01 4.91
CA THR A 84 -9.31 15.85 6.35
C THR A 84 -7.96 16.45 6.79
N GLY A 85 -7.45 17.47 6.12
CA GLY A 85 -6.28 18.22 6.58
C GLY A 85 -5.00 18.04 5.78
N GLY A 86 -5.07 17.37 4.62
CA GLY A 86 -3.92 17.22 3.72
C GLY A 86 -2.74 16.52 4.37
N ILE A 87 -1.55 17.08 4.16
CA ILE A 87 -0.31 16.54 4.74
C ILE A 87 -0.27 16.65 6.28
N SER A 88 -1.03 17.57 6.86
CA SER A 88 -1.11 17.75 8.33
C SER A 88 -1.87 16.62 9.01
N ASN A 89 -2.64 15.84 8.27
CA ASN A 89 -3.31 14.67 8.79
C ASN A 89 -2.27 13.58 9.11
N PRO A 90 -2.25 13.02 10.33
CA PRO A 90 -1.27 11.99 10.71
C PRO A 90 -1.35 10.72 9.83
N PHE A 91 -2.50 10.44 9.22
CA PHE A 91 -2.65 9.33 8.27
C PHE A 91 -1.99 9.58 6.91
N SER A 92 -1.43 10.78 6.65
CA SER A 92 -0.64 11.06 5.44
C SER A 92 0.57 10.13 5.30
N LEU A 93 1.11 9.63 6.40
CA LEU A 93 2.16 8.62 6.44
C LEU A 93 1.77 7.34 5.69
N LEU A 94 0.49 6.98 5.65
CA LEU A 94 0.02 5.75 4.98
C LEU A 94 0.16 5.81 3.45
N LEU A 95 0.43 6.98 2.86
CA LEU A 95 0.73 7.10 1.42
C LEU A 95 2.01 6.36 1.00
N ILE A 96 2.89 6.00 1.95
CA ILE A 96 4.07 5.17 1.64
C ILE A 96 3.73 3.69 1.41
N VAL A 97 2.59 3.21 1.92
CA VAL A 97 2.24 1.78 1.93
C VAL A 97 2.19 1.14 0.53
N PRO A 98 1.51 1.74 -0.48
CA PRO A 98 1.52 1.18 -1.83
C PRO A 98 2.92 1.10 -2.45
N GLY A 99 3.81 2.04 -2.12
CA GLY A 99 5.23 2.00 -2.53
C GLY A 99 5.98 0.81 -1.91
N ILE A 100 5.75 0.52 -0.62
CA ILE A 100 6.34 -0.63 0.07
C ILE A 100 5.83 -1.94 -0.54
N VAL A 101 4.52 -2.06 -0.76
CA VAL A 101 3.91 -3.24 -1.40
C VAL A 101 4.51 -3.45 -2.79
N SER A 102 4.62 -2.39 -3.59
CA SER A 102 5.21 -2.46 -4.92
C SER A 102 6.68 -2.90 -4.87
N SER A 103 7.49 -2.34 -3.97
CA SER A 103 8.91 -2.65 -3.85
C SER A 103 9.18 -4.11 -3.47
N THR A 104 8.23 -4.74 -2.78
CA THR A 104 8.34 -6.12 -2.32
C THR A 104 7.87 -7.13 -3.38
N PHE A 105 6.82 -6.80 -4.14
CA PHE A 105 6.12 -7.77 -4.98
C PHE A 105 6.14 -7.48 -6.48
N LEU A 106 6.40 -6.22 -6.89
CA LEU A 106 6.34 -5.79 -8.28
C LEU A 106 7.73 -5.46 -8.84
N SER A 107 7.76 -5.06 -10.11
CA SER A 107 9.01 -4.66 -10.76
C SER A 107 9.54 -3.32 -10.22
N MET A 108 10.85 -3.12 -10.33
CA MET A 108 11.50 -1.87 -9.93
C MET A 108 10.92 -0.65 -10.68
N GLY A 109 10.62 -0.82 -11.97
CA GLY A 109 9.99 0.25 -12.78
C GLY A 109 8.63 0.66 -12.23
N THR A 110 7.79 -0.30 -11.85
CA THR A 110 6.49 -0.05 -11.21
C THR A 110 6.66 0.68 -9.86
N THR A 111 7.64 0.27 -9.07
CA THR A 111 7.93 0.92 -7.77
C THR A 111 8.35 2.38 -7.95
N ILE A 112 9.17 2.68 -8.95
CA ILE A 112 9.58 4.06 -9.26
C ILE A 112 8.36 4.89 -9.69
N ILE A 113 7.51 4.36 -10.56
CA ILE A 113 6.30 5.06 -11.02
C ILE A 113 5.38 5.37 -9.84
N LEU A 114 5.10 4.40 -8.98
CA LEU A 114 4.29 4.60 -7.77
C LEU A 114 4.93 5.62 -6.82
N GLY A 115 6.24 5.59 -6.65
CA GLY A 115 6.97 6.57 -5.87
C GLY A 115 6.81 7.99 -6.40
N VAL A 116 6.95 8.19 -7.72
CA VAL A 116 6.74 9.49 -8.38
C VAL A 116 5.29 9.97 -8.19
N ILE A 117 4.30 9.10 -8.37
CA ILE A 117 2.89 9.43 -8.14
C ILE A 117 2.67 9.83 -6.67
N THR A 118 3.25 9.10 -5.72
CA THR A 118 3.14 9.42 -4.28
C THR A 118 3.71 10.80 -3.98
N ILE A 119 4.90 11.14 -4.49
CA ILE A 119 5.53 12.45 -4.31
C ILE A 119 4.67 13.56 -4.93
N PHE A 120 4.11 13.32 -6.11
CA PHE A 120 3.21 14.26 -6.78
C PHE A 120 1.95 14.53 -5.94
N LEU A 121 1.28 13.48 -5.46
CA LEU A 121 0.08 13.60 -4.62
C LEU A 121 0.39 14.29 -3.28
N LEU A 122 1.51 13.96 -2.64
CA LEU A 122 1.97 14.66 -1.43
C LEU A 122 2.21 16.15 -1.68
N SER A 123 2.80 16.51 -2.84
CA SER A 123 3.01 17.91 -3.22
C SER A 123 1.69 18.66 -3.38
N LEU A 124 0.68 18.01 -3.96
CA LEU A 124 -0.68 18.57 -4.06
C LEU A 124 -1.30 18.75 -2.67
N LEU A 125 -1.20 17.74 -1.80
CA LEU A 125 -1.76 17.77 -0.44
C LEU A 125 -1.06 18.78 0.50
N THR A 126 0.13 19.26 0.15
CA THR A 126 0.80 20.34 0.88
C THR A 126 0.17 21.71 0.58
N LYS A 127 -0.42 21.89 -0.61
CA LYS A 127 -1.02 23.14 -1.07
C LYS A 127 -2.55 23.16 -1.01
N PHE A 128 -3.17 22.03 -1.34
CA PHE A 128 -4.60 21.91 -1.53
C PHE A 128 -5.16 20.91 -0.52
N TYR A 129 -5.90 21.39 0.44
CA TYR A 129 -6.58 20.57 1.44
C TYR A 129 -7.67 21.37 2.16
N LEU A 130 -8.69 20.68 2.65
CA LEU A 130 -9.65 21.26 3.58
C LEU A 130 -9.06 21.27 5.01
N PRO A 131 -9.55 22.14 5.88
CA PRO A 131 -9.05 22.22 7.26
C PRO A 131 -9.04 20.86 7.97
N LEU A 132 -8.07 20.67 8.85
CA LEU A 132 -8.03 19.49 9.70
C LEU A 132 -9.28 19.48 10.61
N PRO A 133 -9.98 18.34 10.78
CA PRO A 133 -11.13 18.23 11.66
C PRO A 133 -10.84 18.77 13.05
N GLY A 134 -11.76 19.59 13.60
CA GLY A 134 -11.63 20.21 14.89
C GLY A 134 -10.80 21.49 14.97
N LEU A 135 -10.16 21.93 13.89
CA LEU A 135 -9.40 23.18 13.84
C LEU A 135 -10.13 24.30 13.09
N THR A 136 -11.36 24.08 12.66
CA THR A 136 -12.16 25.06 11.90
C THR A 136 -12.54 26.27 12.74
N GLU A 137 -12.68 26.13 14.06
CA GLU A 137 -13.01 27.21 15.00
C GLU A 137 -11.78 28.01 15.45
N TYR A 138 -10.60 27.45 15.33
CA TYR A 138 -9.34 28.08 15.71
C TYR A 138 -8.57 28.41 14.43
N SER A 139 -8.15 29.67 14.27
CA SER A 139 -7.28 30.13 13.16
C SER A 139 -5.88 29.49 13.25
N PHE A 140 -5.82 28.20 13.61
CA PHE A 140 -4.57 27.49 13.78
C PHE A 140 -4.11 26.94 12.44
N SER A 141 -2.98 27.40 11.98
CA SER A 141 -2.27 26.83 10.83
C SER A 141 -0.91 26.33 11.28
N PHE A 142 -0.54 25.14 10.82
CA PHE A 142 0.81 24.65 11.07
C PHE A 142 1.84 25.56 10.38
N PRO A 143 2.97 25.87 11.03
CA PRO A 143 4.05 26.63 10.41
C PRO A 143 4.53 25.93 9.12
N VAL A 144 4.87 26.72 8.11
CA VAL A 144 5.30 26.21 6.78
C VAL A 144 6.49 25.25 6.91
N PHE A 145 7.45 25.56 7.79
CA PHE A 145 8.62 24.69 8.01
C PHE A 145 8.24 23.32 8.62
N TYR A 146 7.17 23.24 9.41
CA TYR A 146 6.65 21.97 9.92
C TYR A 146 6.06 21.11 8.78
N LEU A 147 5.26 21.73 7.90
CA LEU A 147 4.70 21.02 6.72
C LEU A 147 5.80 20.54 5.77
N ILE A 148 6.85 21.36 5.57
CA ILE A 148 8.03 20.95 4.79
C ILE A 148 8.73 19.77 5.47
N GLY A 149 8.89 19.81 6.80
CA GLY A 149 9.47 18.72 7.57
C GLY A 149 8.68 17.41 7.42
N MET A 150 7.35 17.48 7.52
CA MET A 150 6.46 16.34 7.29
C MET A 150 6.62 15.78 5.86
N PHE A 151 6.62 16.64 4.86
CA PHE A 151 6.81 16.27 3.45
C PHE A 151 8.15 15.53 3.23
N ILE A 152 9.24 16.11 3.71
CA ILE A 152 10.58 15.50 3.61
C ILE A 152 10.62 14.17 4.35
N SER A 153 10.05 14.09 5.56
CA SER A 153 10.02 12.87 6.36
C SER A 153 9.31 11.72 5.65
N ILE A 154 8.17 11.99 5.02
CA ILE A 154 7.41 10.97 4.27
C ILE A 154 8.21 10.51 3.04
N ILE A 155 8.86 11.43 2.31
CA ILE A 155 9.71 11.06 1.16
C ILE A 155 10.91 10.20 1.59
N VAL A 156 11.59 10.58 2.66
CA VAL A 156 12.72 9.80 3.20
C VAL A 156 12.23 8.40 3.61
N GLY A 157 11.09 8.32 4.30
CA GLY A 157 10.46 7.04 4.66
C GLY A 157 10.10 6.20 3.44
N LEU A 158 9.53 6.81 2.40
CA LEU A 158 9.18 6.13 1.15
C LEU A 158 10.43 5.54 0.48
N ILE A 159 11.48 6.33 0.32
CA ILE A 159 12.73 5.89 -0.32
C ILE A 159 13.38 4.76 0.50
N PHE A 160 13.52 4.96 1.81
CA PHE A 160 14.16 3.98 2.69
C PHE A 160 13.42 2.65 2.70
N LEU A 161 12.10 2.67 2.91
CA LEU A 161 11.29 1.46 2.99
C LEU A 161 11.16 0.77 1.63
N SER A 162 11.09 1.52 0.53
CA SER A 162 11.09 0.94 -0.82
C SER A 162 12.43 0.26 -1.14
N TYR A 163 13.56 0.89 -0.79
CA TYR A 163 14.88 0.27 -0.93
C TYR A 163 14.98 -1.03 -0.11
N PHE A 164 14.53 -0.99 1.14
CA PHE A 164 14.53 -2.16 2.01
C PHE A 164 13.63 -3.28 1.46
N GLY A 165 12.45 -2.94 0.94
CA GLY A 165 11.53 -3.89 0.30
C GLY A 165 12.17 -4.60 -0.90
N ILE A 166 12.84 -3.86 -1.78
CA ILE A 166 13.57 -4.43 -2.94
C ILE A 166 14.66 -5.39 -2.47
N ARG A 167 15.47 -5.00 -1.48
CA ARG A 167 16.54 -5.84 -0.92
C ARG A 167 15.98 -7.12 -0.30
N PHE A 168 14.94 -6.99 0.51
CA PHE A 168 14.28 -8.12 1.17
C PHE A 168 13.69 -9.11 0.16
N ALA A 169 13.00 -8.62 -0.87
CA ALA A 169 12.45 -9.45 -1.94
C ALA A 169 13.56 -10.22 -2.69
N GLY A 170 14.68 -9.56 -2.99
CA GLY A 170 15.84 -10.18 -3.63
C GLY A 170 16.46 -11.30 -2.80
N GLU A 171 16.62 -11.10 -1.49
CA GLU A 171 17.15 -12.12 -0.59
C GLU A 171 16.21 -13.31 -0.41
N THR A 172 14.90 -13.04 -0.26
CA THR A 172 13.87 -14.08 -0.16
C THR A 172 13.86 -14.95 -1.41
N LYS A 173 13.98 -14.35 -2.61
CA LYS A 173 14.08 -15.08 -3.86
C LYS A 173 15.31 -15.99 -3.91
N LYS A 174 16.49 -15.49 -3.54
CA LYS A 174 17.73 -16.30 -3.47
C LYS A 174 17.59 -17.49 -2.53
N ARG A 175 17.00 -17.29 -1.34
CA ARG A 175 16.76 -18.37 -0.38
C ARG A 175 15.80 -19.42 -0.93
N SER A 176 14.72 -19.00 -1.59
CA SER A 176 13.77 -19.92 -2.23
C SER A 176 14.40 -20.75 -3.34
N GLU A 177 15.24 -20.13 -4.19
CA GLU A 177 15.99 -20.82 -5.23
C GLU A 177 16.98 -21.85 -4.66
N ALA A 178 17.68 -21.52 -3.58
CA ALA A 178 18.59 -22.43 -2.89
C ALA A 178 17.86 -23.64 -2.31
N LEU A 179 16.70 -23.40 -1.65
CA LEU A 179 15.86 -24.49 -1.12
C LEU A 179 15.33 -25.40 -2.23
N ASN A 180 14.87 -24.83 -3.33
CA ASN A 180 14.39 -25.64 -4.48
C ASN A 180 15.51 -26.50 -5.07
N LYS A 181 16.72 -25.97 -5.20
CA LYS A 181 17.90 -26.75 -5.64
C LYS A 181 18.20 -27.90 -4.68
N LEU A 182 18.19 -27.64 -3.38
CA LEU A 182 18.43 -28.66 -2.35
C LEU A 182 17.39 -29.78 -2.43
N GLN A 183 16.11 -29.42 -2.57
CA GLN A 183 15.02 -30.39 -2.73
C GLN A 183 15.18 -31.25 -3.99
N GLN A 184 15.63 -30.66 -5.11
CA GLN A 184 15.91 -31.41 -6.35
C GLN A 184 17.06 -32.39 -6.19
N VAL A 185 18.14 -32.01 -5.47
CA VAL A 185 19.27 -32.91 -5.18
C VAL A 185 18.82 -34.08 -4.33
N ILE A 186 18.10 -33.81 -3.26
CA ILE A 186 17.57 -34.86 -2.36
C ILE A 186 16.63 -35.81 -3.11
N ALA A 187 15.71 -35.28 -3.91
CA ALA A 187 14.80 -36.12 -4.72
C ALA A 187 15.54 -37.03 -5.69
N LYS A 188 16.59 -36.52 -6.34
CA LYS A 188 17.42 -37.29 -7.24
C LYS A 188 18.24 -38.38 -6.51
N GLU A 189 18.70 -38.10 -5.31
CA GLU A 189 19.43 -39.06 -4.47
C GLU A 189 18.52 -40.23 -4.06
N TYR A 190 17.28 -39.94 -3.62
CA TYR A 190 16.26 -40.95 -3.33
C TYR A 190 15.89 -41.80 -4.56
N GLU A 191 15.79 -41.19 -5.73
CA GLU A 191 15.51 -41.92 -6.99
C GLU A 191 16.64 -42.90 -7.33
N LEU A 192 17.89 -42.45 -7.18
CA LEU A 192 19.07 -43.31 -7.42
C LEU A 192 19.16 -44.48 -6.42
N GLU A 193 18.91 -44.23 -5.15
CA GLU A 193 18.88 -45.28 -4.11
C GLU A 193 17.77 -46.31 -4.38
N SER A 194 16.59 -45.85 -4.78
CA SER A 194 15.47 -46.76 -5.12
C SER A 194 15.78 -47.65 -6.33
N LEU A 195 16.46 -47.10 -7.33
CA LEU A 195 16.88 -47.88 -8.53
C LEU A 195 18.01 -48.83 -8.20
N GLY A 196 18.97 -48.43 -7.32
CA GLY A 196 20.04 -49.31 -6.88
C GLY A 196 19.56 -50.49 -6.00
N GLY A 197 18.52 -50.25 -5.19
CA GLY A 197 17.90 -51.31 -4.37
C GLY A 197 17.03 -52.30 -5.13
N GLN A 198 16.60 -51.95 -6.37
CA GLN A 198 15.87 -52.88 -7.25
C GLN A 198 16.80 -53.75 -8.13
N ALA A 199 18.09 -53.41 -8.20
CA ALA A 199 19.08 -54.10 -9.02
C ALA A 199 19.93 -55.13 -8.23
N ALA A 200 19.75 -55.19 -6.91
CA ALA A 200 20.37 -56.15 -6.01
C ALA A 200 19.38 -57.21 -5.56
#